data_1bc194d1125e5c1e6f893d024a2550f1
#
_entry.id   1bc194d1125e5c1e6f893d024a2550f1
#
_cell.length_a   1.000
_cell.length_b   1.000
_cell.length_c   1.000
_cell.angle_alpha   90.00
_cell.angle_beta   90.00
_cell.angle_gamma   90.00
#
_symmetry.space_group_name_H-M   'P 1'
#
loop_
_entity.id
_entity.type
_entity.pdbx_description
1 polymer ?
#
loop_
_entity_poly.entity_id
_entity_poly.type
_entity_poly.pdbx_seq_one_letter_code
_entity_poly.pdbx_strand_id
1 'polypeptide(L)'
;MFKAVLLGQWHSLSDPELEHSILTRLDFHLFCRFDDLNVPDYSTLNRYRNWLVKDSTLAQLLDIINRQLTDKGLKIEKAQAAVIDATIIHTAGGKQRQAIEVDDNGHITAQSTPSKDSDARWIKKDGKYHLCYKQHTRTDLEGYIEQLHITPANEHECRHLNVLLAGLEEGVTVYADKGYSSADNRQHLQQHRLQDGIMDKAHQGQPLTAAQKKRNTRLSKTRYVVELNRPDFIGAGLS
;
A
#
# COMPACT_ATOMS: atom_id res chain seq x y z
N MET A 1 14.99 11.14 13.79
CA MET A 1 13.54 10.81 13.91
C MET A 1 13.06 9.86 12.80
N PHE A 2 13.12 10.23 11.51
CA PHE A 2 12.62 9.36 10.42
C PHE A 2 13.23 7.96 10.42
N LYS A 3 14.53 7.83 10.60
CA LYS A 3 15.23 6.53 10.73
C LYS A 3 14.70 5.66 11.88
N ALA A 4 14.34 6.27 13.02
CA ALA A 4 13.74 5.54 14.12
C ALA A 4 12.36 4.96 13.74
N VAL A 5 11.51 5.76 13.07
CA VAL A 5 10.22 5.26 12.57
C VAL A 5 10.40 4.11 11.57
N LEU A 6 11.41 4.16 10.70
CA LEU A 6 11.75 3.06 9.79
C LEU A 6 12.15 1.78 10.55
N LEU A 7 12.98 1.89 11.61
CA LEU A 7 13.34 0.73 12.44
C LEU A 7 12.11 0.12 13.13
N GLY A 8 11.22 0.97 13.67
CA GLY A 8 9.96 0.51 14.25
C GLY A 8 9.14 -0.31 13.26
N GLN A 9 9.05 0.17 12.02
CA GLN A 9 8.31 -0.51 10.97
C GLN A 9 9.01 -1.80 10.51
N TRP A 10 10.31 -1.79 10.28
CA TRP A 10 11.07 -2.96 9.82
C TRP A 10 11.10 -4.10 10.83
N HIS A 11 11.12 -3.77 12.12
CA HIS A 11 11.19 -4.76 13.20
C HIS A 11 9.83 -4.97 13.88
N SER A 12 8.73 -4.38 13.35
CA SER A 12 7.38 -4.48 13.90
C SER A 12 7.29 -4.12 15.39
N LEU A 13 8.04 -3.09 15.80
CA LEU A 13 8.11 -2.62 17.18
C LEU A 13 7.02 -1.59 17.48
N SER A 14 6.41 -1.69 18.65
CA SER A 14 5.59 -0.60 19.21
C SER A 14 6.48 0.58 19.60
N ASP A 15 5.89 1.78 19.79
CA ASP A 15 6.67 2.96 20.16
C ASP A 15 7.46 2.81 21.46
N PRO A 16 6.94 2.17 22.55
CA PRO A 16 7.73 1.88 23.74
C PRO A 16 8.87 0.87 23.50
N GLU A 17 8.63 -0.18 22.69
CA GLU A 17 9.67 -1.15 22.35
C GLU A 17 10.76 -0.53 21.46
N LEU A 18 10.38 0.39 20.58
CA LEU A 18 11.32 1.13 19.74
C LEU A 18 12.21 2.05 20.59
N GLU A 19 11.63 2.83 21.51
CA GLU A 19 12.39 3.63 22.47
C GLU A 19 13.38 2.78 23.23
N HIS A 20 12.92 1.67 23.84
CA HIS A 20 13.79 0.74 24.57
C HIS A 20 14.90 0.18 23.67
N SER A 21 14.58 -0.20 22.44
CA SER A 21 15.56 -0.75 21.50
C SER A 21 16.60 0.30 21.07
N ILE A 22 16.22 1.55 20.88
CA ILE A 22 17.18 2.62 20.56
C ILE A 22 18.14 2.87 21.73
N LEU A 23 17.64 2.77 22.97
CA LEU A 23 18.45 2.96 24.18
C LEU A 23 19.40 1.79 24.47
N THR A 24 19.02 0.56 24.11
CA THR A 24 19.74 -0.67 24.52
C THR A 24 20.55 -1.32 23.41
N ARG A 25 20.19 -1.08 22.13
CA ARG A 25 20.84 -1.68 20.97
C ARG A 25 21.78 -0.69 20.30
N LEU A 26 23.05 -1.01 20.30
CA LEU A 26 24.10 -0.19 19.67
C LEU A 26 23.86 0.01 18.16
N ASP A 27 23.41 -1.03 17.44
CA ASP A 27 23.11 -0.96 16.01
C ASP A 27 22.00 0.03 15.71
N PHE A 28 20.92 0.08 16.53
CA PHE A 28 19.82 1.02 16.39
C PHE A 28 20.27 2.45 16.69
N HIS A 29 21.04 2.61 17.76
CA HIS A 29 21.60 3.89 18.17
C HIS A 29 22.47 4.49 17.06
N LEU A 30 23.45 3.73 16.55
CA LEU A 30 24.33 4.13 15.46
C LEU A 30 23.58 4.43 14.15
N PHE A 31 22.56 3.63 13.80
CA PHE A 31 21.76 3.88 12.60
C PHE A 31 20.99 5.19 12.72
N CYS A 32 20.37 5.46 13.85
CA CYS A 32 19.58 6.67 14.09
C CYS A 32 20.45 7.92 14.22
N ARG A 33 21.66 7.79 14.70
CA ARG A 33 22.60 8.89 15.01
C ARG A 33 21.99 9.88 16.00
N PHE A 34 21.39 9.39 17.07
CA PHE A 34 21.02 10.21 18.21
C PHE A 34 22.22 10.43 19.13
N ASP A 35 22.27 11.60 19.78
CA ASP A 35 23.20 11.80 20.88
C ASP A 35 22.67 11.07 22.11
N ASP A 36 23.58 10.54 22.94
CA ASP A 36 23.23 9.72 24.12
C ASP A 36 22.27 10.40 25.09
N LEU A 37 22.22 11.75 25.08
CA LEU A 37 21.36 12.57 25.93
C LEU A 37 20.02 12.95 25.27
N ASN A 38 19.84 12.67 23.98
CA ASN A 38 18.70 13.16 23.18
C ASN A 38 17.95 12.05 22.46
N VAL A 39 17.87 10.86 23.06
CA VAL A 39 17.03 9.78 22.51
C VAL A 39 15.56 10.15 22.71
N PRO A 40 14.74 10.17 21.64
CA PRO A 40 13.33 10.50 21.75
C PRO A 40 12.55 9.44 22.52
N ASP A 41 11.68 9.88 23.40
CA ASP A 41 10.72 9.01 24.09
C ASP A 41 9.61 8.51 23.13
N TYR A 42 8.86 7.51 23.55
CA TYR A 42 7.78 6.92 22.77
C TYR A 42 6.68 7.94 22.40
N SER A 43 6.44 8.94 23.26
CA SER A 43 5.43 9.97 23.00
C SER A 43 5.89 10.93 21.89
N THR A 44 7.18 11.22 21.85
CA THR A 44 7.82 12.03 20.80
C THR A 44 7.85 11.26 19.46
N LEU A 45 8.14 9.96 19.48
CA LEU A 45 8.05 9.09 18.30
C LEU A 45 6.63 9.07 17.74
N ASN A 46 5.62 8.91 18.59
CA ASN A 46 4.21 8.96 18.21
C ASN A 46 3.82 10.30 17.59
N ARG A 47 4.16 11.42 18.23
CA ARG A 47 3.89 12.76 17.69
C ARG A 47 4.54 12.99 16.33
N TYR A 48 5.77 12.53 16.16
CA TYR A 48 6.48 12.65 14.90
C TYR A 48 5.83 11.80 13.80
N ARG A 49 5.41 10.55 14.09
CA ARG A 49 4.68 9.71 13.15
C ARG A 49 3.35 10.33 12.74
N ASN A 50 2.59 10.87 13.69
CA ASN A 50 1.35 11.58 13.40
C ASN A 50 1.58 12.87 12.57
N TRP A 51 2.71 13.53 12.76
CA TRP A 51 3.10 14.67 11.92
C TRP A 51 3.44 14.25 10.49
N LEU A 52 4.13 13.11 10.29
CA LEU A 52 4.48 12.60 8.96
C LEU A 52 3.25 12.32 8.08
N VAL A 53 2.11 11.97 8.67
CA VAL A 53 0.88 11.70 7.89
C VAL A 53 0.08 12.95 7.55
N LYS A 54 0.46 14.12 8.07
CA LYS A 54 -0.18 15.40 7.74
C LYS A 54 0.36 15.98 6.44
N ASP A 55 -0.48 16.73 5.75
CA ASP A 55 -0.11 17.65 4.67
C ASP A 55 0.74 17.02 3.54
N SER A 56 0.47 15.77 3.17
CA SER A 56 1.19 15.06 2.11
C SER A 56 2.71 14.89 2.36
N THR A 57 3.17 15.01 3.61
CA THR A 57 4.60 14.92 3.96
C THR A 57 5.21 13.58 3.53
N LEU A 58 4.47 12.46 3.67
CA LEU A 58 4.95 11.15 3.21
C LEU A 58 5.12 11.07 1.69
N ALA A 59 4.23 11.69 0.91
CA ALA A 59 4.36 11.73 -0.54
C ALA A 59 5.60 12.55 -0.95
N GLN A 60 5.81 13.71 -0.35
CA GLN A 60 7.01 14.52 -0.57
C GLN A 60 8.30 13.78 -0.20
N LEU A 61 8.25 12.99 0.88
CA LEU A 61 9.39 12.18 1.29
C LEU A 61 9.70 11.07 0.27
N LEU A 62 8.68 10.41 -0.29
CA LEU A 62 8.85 9.44 -1.37
C LEU A 62 9.50 10.08 -2.60
N ASP A 63 9.08 11.27 -2.98
CA ASP A 63 9.69 12.03 -4.10
C ASP A 63 11.16 12.36 -3.84
N ILE A 64 11.51 12.75 -2.61
CA ILE A 64 12.90 13.01 -2.22
C ILE A 64 13.74 11.73 -2.30
N ILE A 65 13.23 10.61 -1.81
CA ILE A 65 13.90 9.31 -1.86
C ILE A 65 14.12 8.89 -3.33
N ASN A 66 13.08 8.95 -4.15
CA ASN A 66 13.17 8.60 -5.57
C ASN A 66 14.21 9.46 -6.29
N ARG A 67 14.22 10.78 -6.05
CA ARG A 67 15.25 11.68 -6.62
C ARG A 67 16.66 11.28 -6.20
N GLN A 68 16.88 10.99 -4.91
CA GLN A 68 18.19 10.57 -4.42
C GLN A 68 18.64 9.21 -5.02
N LEU A 69 17.71 8.28 -5.26
CA LEU A 69 18.01 7.02 -5.93
C LEU A 69 18.43 7.25 -7.38
N THR A 70 17.72 8.14 -8.09
CA THR A 70 18.07 8.53 -9.47
C THR A 70 19.42 9.23 -9.52
N ASP A 71 19.67 10.21 -8.66
CA ASP A 71 20.95 10.96 -8.59
C ASP A 71 22.15 10.04 -8.35
N LYS A 72 21.94 8.93 -7.63
CA LYS A 72 22.96 7.91 -7.39
C LYS A 72 23.06 6.84 -8.47
N GLY A 73 22.25 6.92 -9.52
CA GLY A 73 22.18 5.91 -10.58
C GLY A 73 21.61 4.57 -10.15
N LEU A 74 20.92 4.53 -8.98
CA LEU A 74 20.29 3.32 -8.46
C LEU A 74 18.88 3.11 -9.01
N LYS A 75 18.27 4.12 -9.61
CA LYS A 75 16.99 4.09 -10.28
C LYS A 75 17.10 4.74 -11.65
N ILE A 76 16.48 4.15 -12.67
CA ILE A 76 16.42 4.70 -14.02
C ILE A 76 15.36 5.81 -14.04
N GLU A 77 15.71 7.00 -14.54
CA GLU A 77 14.78 8.15 -14.62
C GLU A 77 13.55 7.88 -15.48
N LYS A 78 13.72 7.09 -16.55
CA LYS A 78 12.65 6.78 -17.50
C LYS A 78 12.26 5.33 -17.38
N ALA A 79 11.19 5.10 -16.64
CA ALA A 79 10.60 3.77 -16.56
C ALA A 79 10.10 3.35 -17.95
N GLN A 80 10.60 2.24 -18.47
CA GLN A 80 10.07 1.63 -19.71
C GLN A 80 8.71 0.97 -19.47
N ALA A 81 8.38 0.69 -18.23
CA ALA A 81 7.11 0.13 -17.82
C ALA A 81 6.75 0.52 -16.38
N ALA A 82 5.45 0.57 -16.12
CA ALA A 82 4.87 0.75 -14.80
C ALA A 82 4.13 -0.53 -14.40
N VAL A 83 4.36 -1.02 -13.19
CA VAL A 83 3.65 -2.17 -12.63
C VAL A 83 2.75 -1.70 -11.50
N ILE A 84 1.46 -2.02 -11.60
CA ILE A 84 0.43 -1.57 -10.65
C ILE A 84 -0.19 -2.78 -9.97
N ASP A 85 -0.21 -2.74 -8.65
CA ASP A 85 -0.85 -3.75 -7.82
C ASP A 85 -1.55 -3.14 -6.60
N ALA A 86 -2.52 -3.88 -6.04
CA ALA A 86 -3.26 -3.49 -4.85
C ALA A 86 -3.01 -4.46 -3.69
N THR A 87 -2.65 -3.91 -2.53
CA THR A 87 -2.42 -4.67 -1.30
C THR A 87 -3.41 -4.20 -0.23
N ILE A 88 -3.85 -5.12 0.64
CA ILE A 88 -4.71 -4.81 1.78
C ILE A 88 -3.85 -4.37 2.97
N ILE A 89 -4.20 -3.22 3.56
CA ILE A 89 -3.59 -2.72 4.79
C ILE A 89 -4.64 -2.77 5.89
N HIS A 90 -4.36 -3.54 6.94
CA HIS A 90 -5.25 -3.61 8.11
C HIS A 90 -5.23 -2.29 8.88
N THR A 91 -6.42 -1.83 9.28
CA THR A 91 -6.51 -0.68 10.19
C THR A 91 -6.04 -1.06 11.59
N ALA A 92 -5.38 -0.15 12.27
CA ALA A 92 -5.11 -0.24 13.71
C ALA A 92 -6.37 0.04 14.55
N GLY A 93 -7.45 0.55 13.94
CA GLY A 93 -8.75 0.78 14.57
C GLY A 93 -9.35 -0.53 15.06
N GLY A 94 -9.81 -0.54 16.33
CA GLY A 94 -10.44 -1.71 16.93
C GLY A 94 -11.69 -2.17 16.19
N LYS A 95 -12.01 -3.46 16.32
CA LYS A 95 -13.27 -4.03 15.80
C LYS A 95 -14.47 -3.22 16.31
N GLN A 96 -15.47 -3.06 15.45
CA GLN A 96 -16.77 -2.54 15.88
C GLN A 96 -17.28 -3.40 17.04
N ARG A 97 -17.60 -2.75 18.17
CA ARG A 97 -18.30 -3.39 19.26
C ARG A 97 -19.79 -3.21 18.99
N GLN A 98 -20.57 -4.29 19.07
CA GLN A 98 -22.02 -4.18 19.11
C GLN A 98 -22.38 -3.74 20.53
N ALA A 99 -22.94 -2.55 20.66
CA ALA A 99 -23.66 -2.18 21.88
C ALA A 99 -25.06 -2.82 21.81
N ILE A 100 -25.36 -3.67 22.76
CA ILE A 100 -26.70 -4.24 22.90
C ILE A 100 -27.45 -3.31 23.86
N GLU A 101 -28.42 -2.57 23.32
CA GLU A 101 -29.38 -1.81 24.14
C GLU A 101 -30.62 -2.65 24.28
N VAL A 102 -31.07 -2.84 25.52
CA VAL A 102 -32.33 -3.51 25.86
C VAL A 102 -33.28 -2.39 26.26
N ASP A 103 -34.38 -2.24 25.55
CA ASP A 103 -35.44 -1.30 25.93
C ASP A 103 -36.23 -1.79 27.17
N ASP A 104 -37.05 -0.91 27.76
CA ASP A 104 -37.88 -1.23 28.94
C ASP A 104 -38.87 -2.37 28.70
N ASN A 105 -39.10 -2.79 27.47
CA ASN A 105 -39.96 -3.90 27.05
C ASN A 105 -39.16 -5.18 26.73
N GLY A 106 -37.85 -5.18 26.95
CA GLY A 106 -36.99 -6.33 26.71
C GLY A 106 -36.62 -6.57 25.25
N HIS A 107 -36.87 -5.61 24.34
CA HIS A 107 -36.40 -5.71 22.95
C HIS A 107 -34.93 -5.39 22.87
N ILE A 108 -34.18 -6.25 22.19
CA ILE A 108 -32.76 -6.10 21.99
C ILE A 108 -32.52 -5.32 20.68
N THR A 109 -31.99 -4.12 20.82
CA THR A 109 -31.52 -3.32 19.66
C THR A 109 -30.01 -3.37 19.59
N ALA A 110 -29.46 -4.04 18.59
CA ALA A 110 -28.02 -4.05 18.34
C ALA A 110 -27.63 -2.78 17.59
N GLN A 111 -27.07 -1.80 18.29
CA GLN A 111 -26.41 -0.66 17.63
C GLN A 111 -24.93 -1.00 17.41
N SER A 112 -24.49 -0.92 16.16
CA SER A 112 -23.07 -1.01 15.86
C SER A 112 -22.40 0.31 16.22
N THR A 113 -21.54 0.33 17.25
CA THR A 113 -20.65 1.47 17.47
C THR A 113 -19.66 1.57 16.30
N PRO A 114 -19.53 2.75 15.65
CA PRO A 114 -18.57 2.91 14.58
C PRO A 114 -17.16 2.64 15.12
N SER A 115 -16.33 2.04 14.27
CA SER A 115 -14.89 1.91 14.54
C SER A 115 -14.31 3.31 14.83
N LYS A 116 -13.23 3.38 15.63
CA LYS A 116 -12.45 4.61 15.79
C LYS A 116 -11.91 5.13 14.46
N ASP A 117 -11.76 4.24 13.49
CA ASP A 117 -11.36 4.55 12.12
C ASP A 117 -12.62 4.57 11.23
N SER A 118 -13.15 5.79 11.01
CA SER A 118 -14.38 6.00 10.24
C SER A 118 -14.21 5.79 8.74
N ASP A 119 -12.99 5.81 8.23
CA ASP A 119 -12.69 5.76 6.79
C ASP A 119 -12.41 4.34 6.31
N ALA A 120 -11.96 3.45 7.20
CA ALA A 120 -11.77 2.04 6.89
C ALA A 120 -13.09 1.36 6.53
N ARG A 121 -13.04 0.40 5.62
CA ARG A 121 -14.22 -0.37 5.18
C ARG A 121 -13.97 -1.87 5.25
N TRP A 122 -15.06 -2.61 5.39
CA TRP A 122 -15.02 -4.05 5.43
C TRP A 122 -14.86 -4.66 4.04
N ILE A 123 -13.95 -5.61 3.94
CA ILE A 123 -13.83 -6.48 2.77
C ILE A 123 -13.85 -7.94 3.23
N LYS A 124 -14.43 -8.82 2.39
CA LYS A 124 -14.39 -10.27 2.61
C LYS A 124 -13.25 -10.85 1.78
N LYS A 125 -12.27 -11.46 2.44
CA LYS A 125 -11.16 -12.17 1.78
C LYS A 125 -10.99 -13.53 2.46
N ASP A 126 -10.84 -14.60 1.68
CA ASP A 126 -10.65 -15.97 2.17
C ASP A 126 -11.69 -16.42 3.21
N GLY A 127 -12.96 -16.01 2.99
CA GLY A 127 -14.08 -16.32 3.88
C GLY A 127 -14.18 -15.45 5.15
N LYS A 128 -13.18 -14.61 5.44
CA LYS A 128 -13.13 -13.74 6.63
C LYS A 128 -13.36 -12.28 6.26
N TYR A 129 -13.95 -11.53 7.21
CA TYR A 129 -14.14 -10.08 7.07
C TYR A 129 -12.97 -9.33 7.72
N HIS A 130 -12.42 -8.37 6.99
CA HIS A 130 -11.30 -7.52 7.42
C HIS A 130 -11.72 -6.05 7.32
N LEU A 131 -11.50 -5.28 8.40
CA LEU A 131 -11.63 -3.82 8.38
C LEU A 131 -10.29 -3.24 7.94
N CYS A 132 -10.25 -2.62 6.78
CA CYS A 132 -8.98 -2.27 6.17
C CYS A 132 -9.11 -1.22 5.06
N TYR A 133 -7.95 -0.86 4.51
CA TYR A 133 -7.74 -0.07 3.31
C TYR A 133 -7.13 -0.92 2.20
N LYS A 134 -7.21 -0.43 0.97
CA LYS A 134 -6.37 -0.88 -0.14
C LYS A 134 -5.29 0.16 -0.41
N GLN A 135 -4.07 -0.30 -0.50
CA GLN A 135 -2.95 0.47 -1.03
C GLN A 135 -2.71 0.04 -2.48
N HIS A 136 -2.88 0.98 -3.38
CA HIS A 136 -2.52 0.81 -4.78
C HIS A 136 -1.11 1.36 -4.97
N THR A 137 -0.21 0.53 -5.45
CA THR A 137 1.21 0.87 -5.61
C THR A 137 1.57 0.82 -7.08
N ARG A 138 2.23 1.88 -7.57
CA ARG A 138 2.91 1.85 -8.86
C ARG A 138 4.41 1.74 -8.63
N THR A 139 5.04 0.79 -9.30
CA THR A 139 6.50 0.61 -9.31
C THR A 139 7.02 0.59 -10.74
N ASP A 140 8.32 0.79 -10.91
CA ASP A 140 9.03 0.43 -12.12
C ASP A 140 9.26 -1.10 -12.22
N LEU A 141 9.99 -1.56 -13.26
CA LEU A 141 10.31 -2.98 -13.46
C LEU A 141 11.32 -3.53 -12.44
N GLU A 142 12.07 -2.69 -11.77
CA GLU A 142 13.02 -3.06 -10.72
C GLU A 142 12.36 -3.13 -9.35
N GLY A 143 11.09 -2.68 -9.25
CA GLY A 143 10.28 -2.70 -8.04
C GLY A 143 10.40 -1.44 -7.17
N TYR A 144 11.04 -0.38 -7.66
CA TYR A 144 11.05 0.90 -6.93
C TYR A 144 9.67 1.55 -6.96
N ILE A 145 9.19 1.94 -5.79
CA ILE A 145 7.88 2.57 -5.64
C ILE A 145 7.95 4.01 -6.18
N GLU A 146 7.11 4.30 -7.18
CA GLU A 146 6.99 5.62 -7.78
C GLU A 146 5.78 6.39 -7.25
N GLN A 147 4.68 5.69 -7.00
CA GLN A 147 3.45 6.29 -6.54
C GLN A 147 2.63 5.35 -5.66
N LEU A 148 1.97 5.93 -4.67
CA LEU A 148 1.06 5.26 -3.76
C LEU A 148 -0.29 5.96 -3.78
N HIS A 149 -1.37 5.18 -3.74
CA HIS A 149 -2.72 5.67 -3.56
C HIS A 149 -3.47 4.76 -2.59
N ILE A 150 -4.10 5.32 -1.56
CA ILE A 150 -4.80 4.56 -0.52
C ILE A 150 -6.30 4.83 -0.65
N THR A 151 -7.10 3.78 -0.61
CA THR A 151 -8.55 3.86 -0.70
C THR A 151 -9.22 3.01 0.38
N PRO A 152 -10.47 3.27 0.74
CA PRO A 152 -11.29 2.34 1.50
C PRO A 152 -11.33 0.97 0.83
N ALA A 153 -11.25 -0.12 1.61
CA ALA A 153 -11.08 -1.47 1.05
C ALA A 153 -12.24 -1.95 0.16
N ASN A 154 -13.44 -1.41 0.34
CA ASN A 154 -14.63 -1.76 -0.45
C ASN A 154 -14.65 -1.11 -1.85
N GLU A 155 -13.74 -0.19 -2.13
CA GLU A 155 -13.67 0.41 -3.45
C GLU A 155 -13.04 -0.52 -4.48
N HIS A 156 -13.57 -0.45 -5.71
CA HIS A 156 -13.10 -1.28 -6.81
C HIS A 156 -11.80 -0.74 -7.40
N GLU A 157 -10.79 -1.58 -7.57
CA GLU A 157 -9.45 -1.24 -8.09
C GLU A 157 -9.50 -0.51 -9.44
N CYS A 158 -10.44 -0.90 -10.32
CA CYS A 158 -10.58 -0.29 -11.65
C CYS A 158 -10.86 1.22 -11.61
N ARG A 159 -11.38 1.76 -10.52
CA ARG A 159 -11.68 3.20 -10.40
C ARG A 159 -10.46 4.06 -10.12
N HIS A 160 -9.37 3.44 -9.69
CA HIS A 160 -8.20 4.13 -9.16
C HIS A 160 -6.97 4.07 -10.07
N LEU A 161 -7.08 3.42 -11.23
CA LEU A 161 -5.96 3.35 -12.18
C LEU A 161 -5.50 4.73 -12.62
N ASN A 162 -6.44 5.61 -12.92
CA ASN A 162 -6.18 6.96 -13.44
C ASN A 162 -5.20 7.78 -12.57
N VAL A 163 -5.38 7.69 -11.25
CA VAL A 163 -4.51 8.40 -10.29
C VAL A 163 -3.07 7.88 -10.41
N LEU A 164 -2.91 6.58 -10.66
CA LEU A 164 -1.61 5.94 -10.75
C LEU A 164 -0.92 6.13 -12.12
N LEU A 165 -1.64 6.61 -13.13
CA LEU A 165 -1.06 6.92 -14.45
C LEU A 165 -0.40 8.29 -14.50
N ALA A 166 -0.65 9.16 -13.50
CA ALA A 166 -0.11 10.51 -13.48
C ALA A 166 1.43 10.52 -13.57
N GLY A 167 1.96 11.35 -14.46
CA GLY A 167 3.41 11.52 -14.66
C GLY A 167 4.09 10.41 -15.49
N LEU A 168 3.34 9.44 -16.04
CA LEU A 168 3.91 8.48 -16.99
C LEU A 168 4.11 9.13 -18.36
N GLU A 169 5.26 8.83 -18.99
CA GLU A 169 5.56 9.26 -20.35
C GLU A 169 4.82 8.41 -21.39
N GLU A 170 4.62 8.96 -22.60
CA GLU A 170 4.05 8.23 -23.73
C GLU A 170 4.89 6.98 -24.08
N GLY A 171 4.23 5.91 -24.46
CA GLY A 171 4.87 4.64 -24.84
C GLY A 171 5.18 3.70 -23.69
N VAL A 172 5.05 4.13 -22.42
CA VAL A 172 5.25 3.28 -21.25
C VAL A 172 4.19 2.16 -21.21
N THR A 173 4.61 0.92 -20.95
CA THR A 173 3.68 -0.21 -20.76
C THR A 173 3.16 -0.26 -19.33
N VAL A 174 1.86 -0.26 -19.15
CA VAL A 174 1.21 -0.32 -17.83
C VAL A 174 0.74 -1.74 -17.56
N TYR A 175 1.44 -2.44 -16.67
CA TYR A 175 1.06 -3.77 -16.19
C TYR A 175 0.15 -3.67 -14.97
N ALA A 176 -1.01 -4.29 -15.02
CA ALA A 176 -1.94 -4.33 -13.90
C ALA A 176 -2.74 -5.64 -13.85
N ASP A 177 -3.27 -5.98 -12.67
CA ASP A 177 -4.11 -7.16 -12.50
C ASP A 177 -5.47 -7.00 -13.19
N LYS A 178 -6.15 -8.13 -13.40
CA LYS A 178 -7.53 -8.24 -13.87
C LYS A 178 -8.53 -7.39 -13.05
N GLY A 179 -8.21 -7.03 -11.80
CA GLY A 179 -8.99 -6.11 -10.97
C GLY A 179 -9.09 -4.71 -11.56
N TYR A 180 -8.08 -4.28 -12.33
CA TYR A 180 -8.04 -3.00 -13.04
C TYR A 180 -8.66 -3.05 -14.44
N SER A 181 -9.09 -4.22 -14.91
CA SER A 181 -9.63 -4.40 -16.26
C SER A 181 -11.02 -3.77 -16.38
N SER A 182 -11.12 -2.68 -17.14
CA SER A 182 -12.37 -2.03 -17.57
C SER A 182 -12.19 -1.39 -18.93
N ALA A 183 -13.29 -1.13 -19.64
CA ALA A 183 -13.27 -0.40 -20.91
C ALA A 183 -12.69 1.01 -20.73
N ASP A 184 -13.12 1.70 -19.68
CA ASP A 184 -12.69 3.07 -19.35
C ASP A 184 -11.17 3.12 -19.13
N ASN A 185 -10.60 2.17 -18.36
CA ASN A 185 -9.17 2.13 -18.11
C ASN A 185 -8.36 1.90 -19.39
N ARG A 186 -8.85 1.03 -20.29
CA ARG A 186 -8.18 0.82 -21.59
C ARG A 186 -8.29 2.06 -22.48
N GLN A 187 -9.41 2.78 -22.43
CA GLN A 187 -9.57 4.05 -23.12
C GLN A 187 -8.61 5.12 -22.55
N HIS A 188 -8.46 5.20 -21.22
CA HIS A 188 -7.49 6.10 -20.60
C HIS A 188 -6.05 5.80 -21.02
N LEU A 189 -5.66 4.52 -21.07
CA LEU A 189 -4.32 4.16 -21.59
C LEU A 189 -4.13 4.65 -23.02
N GLN A 190 -5.11 4.46 -23.90
CA GLN A 190 -5.06 4.94 -25.28
C GLN A 190 -4.94 6.47 -25.38
N GLN A 191 -5.74 7.21 -24.60
CA GLN A 191 -5.71 8.66 -24.55
C GLN A 191 -4.36 9.22 -24.15
N HIS A 192 -3.68 8.55 -23.21
CA HIS A 192 -2.33 8.91 -22.76
C HIS A 192 -1.21 8.25 -23.57
N ARG A 193 -1.53 7.57 -24.69
CA ARG A 193 -0.59 6.83 -25.55
C ARG A 193 0.27 5.83 -24.77
N LEU A 194 -0.30 5.23 -23.73
CA LEU A 194 0.32 4.19 -22.92
C LEU A 194 0.01 2.80 -23.50
N GLN A 195 0.91 1.85 -23.33
CA GLN A 195 0.71 0.48 -23.82
C GLN A 195 -0.07 -0.35 -22.80
N ASP A 196 -1.09 -1.08 -23.26
CA ASP A 196 -1.97 -1.90 -22.44
C ASP A 196 -1.33 -3.24 -22.04
N GLY A 197 -0.90 -3.32 -20.79
CA GLY A 197 -0.46 -4.50 -20.07
C GLY A 197 -1.46 -4.97 -19.01
N ILE A 198 -2.70 -4.49 -18.99
CA ILE A 198 -3.71 -4.94 -18.04
C ILE A 198 -4.15 -6.37 -18.39
N MET A 199 -4.19 -7.26 -17.40
CA MET A 199 -4.66 -8.64 -17.58
C MET A 199 -6.14 -8.68 -17.95
N ASP A 200 -6.49 -9.62 -18.82
CA ASP A 200 -7.88 -9.83 -19.24
C ASP A 200 -8.70 -10.48 -18.12
N LYS A 201 -9.93 -10.00 -17.93
CA LYS A 201 -10.88 -10.52 -16.94
C LYS A 201 -11.97 -11.33 -17.66
N ALA A 202 -12.31 -12.50 -17.14
CA ALA A 202 -13.46 -13.27 -17.58
C ALA A 202 -14.75 -12.54 -17.14
N HIS A 203 -15.76 -12.54 -18.01
CA HIS A 203 -17.11 -12.06 -17.69
C HIS A 203 -18.05 -13.24 -17.48
N GLN A 204 -19.19 -12.98 -16.83
CA GLN A 204 -20.20 -14.00 -16.60
C GLN A 204 -20.69 -14.57 -17.95
N GLY A 205 -20.61 -15.89 -18.10
CA GLY A 205 -20.97 -16.57 -19.35
C GLY A 205 -19.92 -16.49 -20.48
N GLN A 206 -18.82 -15.76 -20.29
CA GLN A 206 -17.74 -15.62 -21.28
C GLN A 206 -16.38 -15.92 -20.66
N PRO A 207 -15.92 -17.19 -20.68
CA PRO A 207 -14.60 -17.56 -20.21
C PRO A 207 -13.50 -16.98 -21.10
N LEU A 208 -12.31 -16.79 -20.52
CA LEU A 208 -11.15 -16.33 -21.29
C LEU A 208 -10.81 -17.32 -22.42
N THR A 209 -10.54 -16.77 -23.60
CA THR A 209 -9.99 -17.53 -24.73
C THR A 209 -8.58 -18.04 -24.44
N ALA A 210 -8.12 -19.03 -25.22
CA ALA A 210 -6.75 -19.54 -25.11
C ALA A 210 -5.69 -18.44 -25.33
N ALA A 211 -5.94 -17.51 -26.24
CA ALA A 211 -5.06 -16.36 -26.51
C ALA A 211 -4.98 -15.43 -25.31
N GLN A 212 -6.13 -15.08 -24.69
CA GLN A 212 -6.17 -14.24 -23.47
C GLN A 212 -5.48 -14.93 -22.28
N LYS A 213 -5.69 -16.21 -22.10
CA LYS A 213 -4.98 -16.98 -21.05
C LYS A 213 -3.46 -16.93 -21.26
N LYS A 214 -2.99 -17.15 -22.50
CA LYS A 214 -1.56 -17.06 -22.84
C LYS A 214 -1.02 -15.65 -22.62
N ARG A 215 -1.78 -14.62 -23.01
CA ARG A 215 -1.43 -13.21 -22.74
C ARG A 215 -1.31 -12.96 -21.24
N ASN A 216 -2.28 -13.35 -20.44
CA ASN A 216 -2.28 -13.18 -18.98
C ASN A 216 -1.07 -13.88 -18.33
N THR A 217 -0.73 -15.10 -18.75
CA THR A 217 0.46 -15.82 -18.24
C THR A 217 1.75 -15.05 -18.53
N ARG A 218 1.87 -14.42 -19.70
CA ARG A 218 3.03 -13.58 -20.03
C ARG A 218 3.08 -12.33 -19.15
N LEU A 219 1.95 -11.62 -19.00
CA LEU A 219 1.86 -10.40 -18.20
C LEU A 219 2.12 -10.66 -16.70
N SER A 220 1.65 -11.78 -16.18
CA SER A 220 1.85 -12.18 -14.79
C SER A 220 3.33 -12.32 -14.43
N LYS A 221 4.18 -12.80 -15.34
CA LYS A 221 5.63 -12.92 -15.10
C LYS A 221 6.29 -11.57 -14.85
N THR A 222 5.90 -10.53 -15.57
CA THR A 222 6.43 -9.18 -15.38
C THR A 222 5.93 -8.57 -14.05
N ARG A 223 4.66 -8.81 -13.70
CA ARG A 223 4.06 -8.31 -12.46
C ARG A 223 4.64 -8.94 -11.19
N TYR A 224 5.22 -10.12 -11.28
CA TYR A 224 5.82 -10.82 -10.14
C TYR A 224 6.88 -9.99 -9.40
N VAL A 225 7.54 -9.05 -10.06
CA VAL A 225 8.50 -8.13 -9.44
C VAL A 225 7.89 -7.33 -8.29
N VAL A 226 6.65 -6.85 -8.45
CA VAL A 226 5.94 -6.09 -7.39
C VAL A 226 5.51 -7.01 -6.24
N GLU A 227 5.15 -8.25 -6.56
CA GLU A 227 4.73 -9.22 -5.54
C GLU A 227 5.87 -9.57 -4.57
N LEU A 228 7.12 -9.57 -5.03
CA LEU A 228 8.29 -9.78 -4.18
C LEU A 228 8.54 -8.62 -3.19
N ASN A 229 8.08 -7.41 -3.50
CA ASN A 229 8.27 -6.22 -2.68
C ASN A 229 7.11 -5.97 -1.70
N ARG A 230 6.20 -6.93 -1.54
CA ARG A 230 5.11 -6.83 -0.54
C ARG A 230 5.66 -6.94 0.87
N PRO A 231 5.14 -6.14 1.83
CA PRO A 231 5.55 -6.20 3.23
C PRO A 231 5.46 -7.61 3.84
N ASP A 232 4.50 -8.41 3.38
CA ASP A 232 4.26 -9.77 3.84
C ASP A 232 5.43 -10.73 3.55
N PHE A 233 6.27 -10.43 2.54
CA PHE A 233 7.46 -11.21 2.22
C PHE A 233 8.71 -10.76 2.98
N ILE A 234 8.77 -9.53 3.44
CA ILE A 234 9.92 -9.00 4.20
C ILE A 234 9.94 -9.60 5.61
N GLY A 235 8.79 -10.00 6.15
CA GLY A 235 8.67 -10.64 7.48
C GLY A 235 8.89 -12.16 7.51
N ALA A 236 8.80 -12.85 6.37
CA ALA A 236 8.89 -14.32 6.33
C ALA A 236 10.33 -14.87 6.19
N GLY A 237 11.31 -14.01 6.01
CA GLY A 237 12.72 -14.38 5.78
C GLY A 237 13.65 -14.27 6.98
N LEU A 238 13.15 -13.91 8.17
CA LEU A 238 13.95 -13.72 9.39
C LEU A 238 13.37 -14.46 10.60
N SER A 239 12.88 -15.68 10.40
CA SER A 239 12.60 -16.62 11.50
C SER A 239 13.62 -17.73 11.52
#